data_e5550d1cb8f1ab1a6e9f51e45a39e982
#
_entry.id   e5550d1cb8f1ab1a6e9f51e45a39e982
#
_cell.length_a   1.000
_cell.length_b   1.000
_cell.length_c   1.000
_cell.angle_alpha   90.00
_cell.angle_beta   90.00
_cell.angle_gamma   90.00
#
_symmetry.space_group_name_H-M   'P 1'
#
loop_
_entity.id
_entity.type
_entity.pdbx_description
1 polymer ?
#
loop_
_entity_poly.entity_id
_entity_poly.type
_entity_poly.pdbx_seq_one_letter_code
_entity_poly.pdbx_strand_id
1 'polypeptide(L)'
;MRPGTSTTASNASPPEPAAMPQAYRYAAYLAPTGPWRDLGRAWLGRCEETGQRLARGRDDDPRIDAWTDAPRHYGLHATLKPPFRLRPGTTVRALDAAMRTVARTQSPFAVTLALRALRGFLAWCLTENAADHARIRALADRTVRDLDAYRAPPTAAELARRHPASLTPAQQQMLAQWGYPYVFDTYTFHITLTGQLGDTELRHAQELLTARAGDALAGGMPVQAVSLYVQPAADTPFIVARHYGFDGTTVDAAGARYLDDDAP
;
A
#
# COMPACT_ATOMS: atom_id res chain seq x y z
N MET A 1 -63.96 -21.60 -38.27
CA MET A 1 -63.62 -21.02 -36.95
C MET A 1 -62.25 -21.57 -36.55
N ARG A 2 -61.22 -20.76 -36.54
CA ARG A 2 -59.88 -21.07 -36.01
C ARG A 2 -59.68 -20.22 -34.75
N PRO A 3 -59.22 -20.78 -33.63
CA PRO A 3 -58.91 -19.96 -32.44
C PRO A 3 -57.56 -19.30 -32.59
N GLY A 4 -57.50 -17.97 -32.35
CA GLY A 4 -56.30 -17.17 -32.33
C GLY A 4 -55.45 -17.49 -31.10
N THR A 5 -54.17 -17.76 -31.32
CA THR A 5 -53.15 -17.88 -30.26
C THR A 5 -52.67 -16.51 -29.88
N SER A 6 -53.02 -16.06 -28.68
CA SER A 6 -52.48 -14.83 -28.08
C SER A 6 -51.09 -15.11 -27.50
N THR A 7 -50.06 -14.56 -28.10
CA THR A 7 -48.70 -14.65 -27.61
C THR A 7 -48.48 -13.49 -26.62
N THR A 8 -48.45 -13.77 -25.33
CA THR A 8 -48.07 -12.84 -24.29
C THR A 8 -46.53 -12.65 -24.34
N ALA A 9 -46.06 -11.50 -24.80
CA ALA A 9 -44.66 -11.12 -24.71
C ALA A 9 -44.30 -10.87 -23.25
N SER A 10 -43.44 -11.70 -22.70
CA SER A 10 -42.84 -11.54 -21.38
C SER A 10 -41.85 -10.37 -21.45
N ASN A 11 -42.17 -9.28 -20.79
CA ASN A 11 -41.34 -8.12 -20.63
C ASN A 11 -40.29 -8.41 -19.52
N ALA A 12 -39.21 -9.11 -19.84
CA ALA A 12 -38.11 -9.29 -18.92
C ALA A 12 -37.35 -7.96 -18.80
N SER A 13 -37.37 -7.36 -17.61
CA SER A 13 -36.56 -6.21 -17.28
C SER A 13 -35.07 -6.56 -17.51
N PRO A 14 -34.25 -5.62 -18.04
CA PRO A 14 -32.82 -5.85 -18.18
C PRO A 14 -32.22 -6.18 -16.81
N PRO A 15 -31.21 -7.07 -16.73
CA PRO A 15 -30.54 -7.38 -15.46
C PRO A 15 -29.95 -6.12 -14.87
N GLU A 16 -30.21 -5.88 -13.60
CA GLU A 16 -29.56 -4.80 -12.84
C GLU A 16 -28.05 -4.90 -12.98
N PRO A 17 -27.32 -3.79 -13.20
CA PRO A 17 -25.88 -3.83 -13.24
C PRO A 17 -25.34 -4.37 -11.91
N ALA A 18 -24.49 -5.40 -12.00
CA ALA A 18 -23.89 -6.01 -10.82
C ALA A 18 -23.15 -4.94 -9.99
N ALA A 19 -23.48 -4.84 -8.71
CA ALA A 19 -22.85 -3.93 -7.78
C ALA A 19 -21.32 -4.09 -7.85
N MET A 20 -20.59 -2.98 -8.07
CA MET A 20 -19.13 -3.00 -8.08
C MET A 20 -18.62 -3.41 -6.68
N PRO A 21 -17.70 -4.39 -6.59
CA PRO A 21 -17.31 -4.93 -5.30
C PRO A 21 -16.51 -3.90 -4.50
N GLN A 22 -16.97 -3.58 -3.30
CA GLN A 22 -16.17 -2.83 -2.33
C GLN A 22 -14.91 -3.62 -1.97
N ALA A 23 -13.74 -2.96 -1.93
CA ALA A 23 -12.51 -3.64 -1.51
C ALA A 23 -12.57 -4.04 -0.02
N TYR A 24 -11.93 -5.15 0.30
CA TYR A 24 -11.85 -5.66 1.67
C TYR A 24 -11.09 -4.69 2.61
N ARG A 25 -9.97 -4.10 2.14
CA ARG A 25 -9.21 -3.09 2.88
C ARG A 25 -8.62 -2.04 1.96
N TYR A 26 -8.35 -0.87 2.54
CA TYR A 26 -7.69 0.28 1.94
C TYR A 26 -6.43 0.60 2.73
N ALA A 27 -5.41 1.16 2.07
CA ALA A 27 -4.20 1.64 2.73
C ALA A 27 -3.66 2.87 2.00
N ALA A 28 -3.16 3.86 2.74
CA ALA A 28 -2.47 5.00 2.14
C ALA A 28 -0.96 4.81 2.24
N TYR A 29 -0.30 4.76 1.11
CA TYR A 29 1.11 4.42 0.98
C TYR A 29 1.86 5.47 0.16
N LEU A 30 3.16 5.49 0.30
CA LEU A 30 4.08 6.16 -0.59
C LEU A 30 4.66 5.10 -1.53
N ALA A 31 4.36 5.21 -2.83
CA ALA A 31 4.93 4.35 -3.86
C ALA A 31 6.25 4.96 -4.35
N PRO A 32 7.36 4.23 -4.35
CA PRO A 32 8.60 4.66 -4.98
C PRO A 32 8.43 4.96 -6.46
N THR A 33 9.24 5.85 -6.99
CA THR A 33 9.24 6.24 -8.41
C THR A 33 10.63 6.08 -9.03
N GLY A 34 10.71 6.14 -10.37
CA GLY A 34 11.97 6.07 -11.10
C GLY A 34 12.78 4.81 -10.79
N PRO A 35 14.11 4.90 -10.68
CA PRO A 35 14.98 3.75 -10.46
C PRO A 35 14.64 2.95 -9.18
N TRP A 36 14.18 3.62 -8.13
CA TRP A 36 13.73 2.99 -6.89
C TRP A 36 12.55 2.04 -7.11
N ARG A 37 11.57 2.49 -7.92
CA ARG A 37 10.43 1.67 -8.32
C ARG A 37 10.87 0.48 -9.15
N ASP A 38 11.69 0.74 -10.16
CA ASP A 38 12.05 -0.27 -11.15
C ASP A 38 12.87 -1.41 -10.52
N LEU A 39 13.86 -1.07 -9.69
CA LEU A 39 14.64 -2.05 -8.93
C LEU A 39 13.76 -2.79 -7.91
N GLY A 40 12.94 -2.07 -7.15
CA GLY A 40 12.10 -2.67 -6.11
C GLY A 40 11.05 -3.64 -6.69
N ARG A 41 10.42 -3.30 -7.82
CA ARG A 41 9.49 -4.18 -8.54
C ARG A 41 10.17 -5.43 -9.08
N ALA A 42 11.31 -5.26 -9.73
CA ALA A 42 12.11 -6.38 -10.23
C ALA A 42 12.54 -7.30 -9.07
N TRP A 43 12.96 -6.72 -7.94
CA TRP A 43 13.33 -7.47 -6.74
C TRP A 43 12.15 -8.21 -6.13
N LEU A 44 11.01 -7.55 -5.91
CA LEU A 44 9.81 -8.21 -5.37
C LEU A 44 9.17 -9.19 -6.37
N GLY A 45 9.47 -9.07 -7.68
CA GLY A 45 8.89 -9.90 -8.73
C GLY A 45 7.40 -9.64 -8.95
N ARG A 46 6.94 -8.40 -8.72
CA ARG A 46 5.53 -8.01 -8.91
C ARG A 46 5.39 -6.50 -9.16
N CYS A 47 4.46 -6.17 -10.05
CA CYS A 47 4.00 -4.81 -10.27
C CYS A 47 2.71 -4.59 -9.45
N GLU A 48 2.74 -3.71 -8.47
CA GLU A 48 1.59 -3.37 -7.64
C GLU A 48 0.53 -2.54 -8.39
N GLU A 49 0.90 -1.86 -9.48
CA GLU A 49 -0.05 -1.10 -10.31
C GLU A 49 -0.95 -2.01 -11.15
N THR A 50 -0.38 -3.07 -11.73
CA THR A 50 -1.13 -4.02 -12.56
C THR A 50 -1.58 -5.26 -11.79
N GLY A 51 -0.98 -5.53 -10.65
CA GLY A 51 -1.15 -6.76 -9.88
C GLY A 51 -0.40 -7.97 -10.44
N GLN A 52 0.29 -7.82 -11.57
CA GLN A 52 0.94 -8.92 -12.27
C GLN A 52 2.27 -9.34 -11.64
N ARG A 53 2.58 -10.62 -11.71
CA ARG A 53 3.91 -11.15 -11.43
C ARG A 53 4.87 -10.72 -12.53
N LEU A 54 6.08 -10.37 -12.15
CA LEU A 54 7.18 -10.09 -13.05
C LEU A 54 8.08 -11.32 -13.14
N ALA A 55 8.54 -11.63 -14.36
CA ALA A 55 9.46 -12.72 -14.57
C ALA A 55 10.80 -12.44 -13.87
N ARG A 56 11.41 -13.49 -13.32
CA ARG A 56 12.78 -13.45 -12.81
C ARG A 56 13.76 -13.54 -13.96
N GLY A 57 14.91 -12.89 -13.81
CA GLY A 57 16.04 -13.10 -14.69
C GLY A 57 16.53 -14.54 -14.61
N ARG A 58 17.12 -15.06 -15.71
CA ARG A 58 17.64 -16.43 -15.75
C ARG A 58 18.73 -16.68 -14.69
N ASP A 59 19.50 -15.63 -14.39
CA ASP A 59 20.64 -15.69 -13.45
C ASP A 59 20.27 -15.21 -12.04
N ASP A 60 18.98 -15.02 -11.78
CA ASP A 60 18.50 -14.62 -10.45
C ASP A 60 18.67 -15.76 -9.44
N ASP A 61 19.11 -15.42 -8.23
CA ASP A 61 19.15 -16.36 -7.12
C ASP A 61 17.75 -16.93 -6.83
N PRO A 62 17.55 -18.25 -6.87
CA PRO A 62 16.23 -18.87 -6.70
C PRO A 62 15.61 -18.61 -5.33
N ARG A 63 16.40 -18.24 -4.32
CA ARG A 63 15.93 -17.91 -2.97
C ARG A 63 15.17 -16.58 -2.89
N ILE A 64 15.37 -15.68 -3.87
CA ILE A 64 14.71 -14.36 -3.88
C ILE A 64 13.18 -14.50 -3.82
N ASP A 65 12.60 -15.51 -4.44
CA ASP A 65 11.15 -15.71 -4.40
C ASP A 65 10.65 -15.99 -2.97
N ALA A 66 11.35 -16.81 -2.21
CA ALA A 66 11.02 -17.07 -0.81
C ALA A 66 11.27 -15.84 0.07
N TRP A 67 12.37 -15.13 -0.15
CA TRP A 67 12.69 -13.93 0.63
C TRP A 67 11.70 -12.79 0.42
N THR A 68 11.10 -12.71 -0.76
CA THR A 68 10.19 -11.60 -1.13
C THR A 68 8.72 -11.96 -1.04
N ASP A 69 8.35 -13.15 -0.62
CA ASP A 69 6.95 -13.60 -0.60
C ASP A 69 6.06 -12.71 0.28
N ALA A 70 6.48 -12.46 1.52
CA ALA A 70 5.72 -11.61 2.44
C ALA A 70 5.58 -10.15 1.96
N PRO A 71 6.65 -9.40 1.61
CA PRO A 71 6.51 -8.03 1.14
C PRO A 71 5.82 -7.93 -0.23
N ARG A 72 5.94 -8.92 -1.09
CA ARG A 72 5.25 -9.00 -2.38
C ARG A 72 3.73 -8.90 -2.24
N HIS A 73 3.17 -9.44 -1.18
CA HIS A 73 1.73 -9.38 -0.90
C HIS A 73 1.22 -7.93 -0.78
N TYR A 74 2.00 -7.06 -0.19
CA TYR A 74 1.64 -5.65 -0.01
C TYR A 74 2.04 -4.78 -1.22
N GLY A 75 2.94 -5.25 -2.09
CA GLY A 75 3.55 -4.47 -3.16
C GLY A 75 4.66 -3.54 -2.65
N LEU A 76 5.34 -2.87 -3.57
CA LEU A 76 6.44 -1.95 -3.24
C LEU A 76 5.87 -0.66 -2.66
N HIS A 77 6.14 -0.37 -1.37
CA HIS A 77 5.59 0.81 -0.69
C HIS A 77 6.33 1.19 0.59
N ALA A 78 6.16 2.43 1.02
CA ALA A 78 6.29 2.81 2.42
C ALA A 78 4.92 3.14 3.01
N THR A 79 4.64 2.67 4.22
CA THR A 79 3.35 2.88 4.88
C THR A 79 3.23 4.32 5.38
N LEU A 80 2.16 5.03 4.99
CA LEU A 80 1.72 6.29 5.62
C LEU A 80 0.54 6.02 6.57
N LYS A 81 -0.50 5.31 6.08
CA LYS A 81 -1.56 4.75 6.91
C LYS A 81 -1.73 3.26 6.59
N PRO A 82 -1.66 2.40 7.62
CA PRO A 82 -1.73 0.94 7.44
C PRO A 82 -3.09 0.49 6.92
N PRO A 83 -3.21 -0.75 6.43
CA PRO A 83 -4.47 -1.28 5.95
C PRO A 83 -5.61 -1.19 6.96
N PHE A 84 -6.76 -0.70 6.52
CA PHE A 84 -7.99 -0.58 7.30
C PHE A 84 -9.22 -0.96 6.46
N ARG A 85 -10.26 -1.43 7.13
CA ARG A 85 -11.60 -1.59 6.54
C ARG A 85 -12.31 -0.24 6.57
N LEU A 86 -13.12 0.03 5.54
CA LEU A 86 -13.91 1.24 5.51
C LEU A 86 -14.97 1.21 6.63
N ARG A 87 -15.14 2.34 7.32
CA ARG A 87 -16.14 2.48 8.39
C ARG A 87 -17.55 2.44 7.80
N PRO A 88 -18.48 1.68 8.39
CA PRO A 88 -19.89 1.73 7.99
C PRO A 88 -20.43 3.17 7.98
N GLY A 89 -21.16 3.52 6.94
CA GLY A 89 -21.70 4.87 6.73
C GLY A 89 -20.72 5.87 6.11
N THR A 90 -19.49 5.45 5.78
CA THR A 90 -18.57 6.22 4.93
C THR A 90 -18.48 5.59 3.54
N THR A 91 -18.18 6.41 2.52
CA THR A 91 -18.08 5.97 1.13
C THR A 91 -16.64 5.96 0.67
N VAL A 92 -16.32 5.13 -0.32
CA VAL A 92 -14.99 5.14 -0.92
C VAL A 92 -14.73 6.44 -1.69
N ARG A 93 -15.76 7.05 -2.26
CA ARG A 93 -15.68 8.39 -2.90
C ARG A 93 -15.24 9.47 -1.90
N ALA A 94 -15.76 9.44 -0.67
CA ALA A 94 -15.33 10.36 0.37
C ALA A 94 -13.86 10.11 0.80
N LEU A 95 -13.43 8.85 0.86
CA LEU A 95 -12.03 8.50 1.09
C LEU A 95 -11.13 8.98 -0.05
N ASP A 96 -11.53 8.81 -1.32
CA ASP A 96 -10.81 9.33 -2.50
C ASP A 96 -10.66 10.86 -2.43
N ALA A 97 -11.73 11.60 -2.09
CA ALA A 97 -11.68 13.05 -1.91
C ALA A 97 -10.73 13.47 -0.77
N ALA A 98 -10.71 12.73 0.34
CA ALA A 98 -9.79 12.98 1.44
C ALA A 98 -8.33 12.73 1.02
N MET A 99 -8.04 11.69 0.24
CA MET A 99 -6.71 11.44 -0.32
C MET A 99 -6.24 12.58 -1.23
N ARG A 100 -7.12 13.12 -2.08
CA ARG A 100 -6.84 14.32 -2.89
C ARG A 100 -6.49 15.53 -2.01
N THR A 101 -7.21 15.70 -0.91
CA THR A 101 -6.96 16.80 0.03
C THR A 101 -5.60 16.64 0.72
N VAL A 102 -5.27 15.43 1.19
CA VAL A 102 -3.94 15.14 1.75
C VAL A 102 -2.84 15.50 0.75
N ALA A 103 -2.95 15.05 -0.51
CA ALA A 103 -1.94 15.29 -1.54
C ALA A 103 -1.74 16.79 -1.83
N ARG A 104 -2.84 17.53 -2.06
CA ARG A 104 -2.79 18.96 -2.41
C ARG A 104 -2.20 19.87 -1.33
N THR A 105 -2.06 19.39 -0.12
CA THR A 105 -1.44 20.14 0.98
C THR A 105 0.07 19.93 1.08
N GLN A 106 0.63 19.11 0.20
CA GLN A 106 2.05 18.81 0.17
C GLN A 106 2.75 19.54 -0.97
N SER A 107 4.03 19.75 -0.81
CA SER A 107 4.94 20.16 -1.88
C SER A 107 5.90 19.02 -2.20
N PRO A 108 6.31 18.84 -3.47
CA PRO A 108 7.31 17.83 -3.83
C PRO A 108 8.62 18.01 -3.07
N PHE A 109 9.23 16.88 -2.68
CA PHE A 109 10.56 16.86 -2.07
C PHE A 109 11.28 15.57 -2.46
N ALA A 110 12.52 15.41 -2.06
CA ALA A 110 13.26 14.15 -2.19
C ALA A 110 13.79 13.73 -0.83
N VAL A 111 14.01 12.43 -0.64
CA VAL A 111 14.60 11.86 0.57
C VAL A 111 15.77 10.96 0.22
N THR A 112 16.78 10.94 1.09
CA THR A 112 17.93 10.07 0.94
C THR A 112 17.70 8.76 1.68
N LEU A 113 17.82 7.65 0.95
CA LEU A 113 17.59 6.32 1.47
C LEU A 113 18.88 5.49 1.48
N ALA A 114 18.94 4.55 2.42
CA ALA A 114 19.98 3.54 2.49
C ALA A 114 19.36 2.16 2.67
N LEU A 115 19.98 1.13 2.07
CA LEU A 115 19.64 -0.26 2.32
C LEU A 115 20.13 -0.64 3.73
N ARG A 116 19.20 -1.08 4.58
CA ARG A 116 19.49 -1.45 5.98
C ARG A 116 18.78 -2.73 6.38
N ALA A 117 19.43 -3.48 7.26
CA ALA A 117 18.75 -4.53 8.03
C ALA A 117 17.91 -3.88 9.13
N LEU A 118 16.62 -4.16 9.14
CA LEU A 118 15.67 -3.63 10.11
C LEU A 118 14.92 -4.79 10.76
N ARG A 119 15.18 -5.07 12.03
CA ARG A 119 14.48 -6.13 12.79
C ARG A 119 14.44 -7.48 12.08
N GLY A 120 15.53 -7.88 11.41
CA GLY A 120 15.64 -9.17 10.73
C GLY A 120 15.14 -9.21 9.27
N PHE A 121 14.81 -8.09 8.66
CA PHE A 121 14.50 -7.98 7.23
C PHE A 121 15.27 -6.83 6.58
N LEU A 122 15.41 -6.83 5.25
CA LEU A 122 16.01 -5.74 4.50
C LEU A 122 14.95 -4.72 4.09
N ALA A 123 15.29 -3.46 4.19
CA ALA A 123 14.47 -2.35 3.74
C ALA A 123 15.32 -1.16 3.27
N TRP A 124 14.77 -0.33 2.41
CA TRP A 124 15.24 1.03 2.24
C TRP A 124 14.69 1.88 3.38
N CYS A 125 15.59 2.47 4.14
CA CYS A 125 15.30 3.34 5.28
C CYS A 125 15.86 4.74 5.02
N LEU A 126 15.30 5.76 5.68
CA LEU A 126 15.90 7.10 5.66
C LEU A 126 17.32 7.05 6.23
N THR A 127 18.22 7.84 5.63
CA THR A 127 19.52 8.13 6.23
C THR A 127 19.36 9.07 7.44
N GLU A 128 20.46 9.44 8.08
CA GLU A 128 20.44 10.28 9.29
C GLU A 128 20.22 11.78 8.96
N ASN A 129 19.36 12.07 7.98
CA ASN A 129 18.99 13.43 7.60
C ASN A 129 17.74 13.86 8.37
N ALA A 130 17.90 14.76 9.34
CA ALA A 130 16.80 15.23 10.18
C ALA A 130 15.67 15.90 9.38
N ALA A 131 15.98 16.59 8.28
CA ALA A 131 14.99 17.23 7.43
C ALA A 131 14.11 16.20 6.69
N ASP A 132 14.71 15.10 6.20
CA ASP A 132 13.97 14.01 5.55
C ASP A 132 13.05 13.31 6.54
N HIS A 133 13.55 13.02 7.75
CA HIS A 133 12.73 12.46 8.83
C HIS A 133 11.55 13.36 9.19
N ALA A 134 11.79 14.67 9.32
CA ALA A 134 10.73 15.62 9.66
C ALA A 134 9.64 15.70 8.57
N ARG A 135 10.04 15.77 7.29
CA ARG A 135 9.10 15.84 6.16
C ARG A 135 8.25 14.57 6.02
N ILE A 136 8.89 13.40 6.08
CA ILE A 136 8.20 12.11 5.99
C ILE A 136 7.27 11.91 7.18
N ARG A 137 7.70 12.24 8.40
CA ARG A 137 6.86 12.14 9.59
C ARG A 137 5.63 13.06 9.46
N ALA A 138 5.81 14.31 9.06
CA ALA A 138 4.70 15.24 8.88
C ALA A 138 3.67 14.72 7.87
N LEU A 139 4.13 14.14 6.73
CA LEU A 139 3.26 13.52 5.74
C LEU A 139 2.51 12.31 6.33
N ALA A 140 3.21 11.41 7.03
CA ALA A 140 2.60 10.22 7.63
C ALA A 140 1.59 10.59 8.71
N ASP A 141 1.95 11.50 9.62
CA ASP A 141 1.10 11.98 10.72
C ASP A 141 -0.19 12.61 10.20
N ARG A 142 -0.06 13.46 9.17
CA ARG A 142 -1.20 14.06 8.50
C ARG A 142 -2.10 13.00 7.88
N THR A 143 -1.51 12.08 7.11
CA THR A 143 -2.26 11.00 6.46
C THR A 143 -3.03 10.15 7.48
N VAL A 144 -2.40 9.83 8.63
CA VAL A 144 -3.09 9.10 9.69
C VAL A 144 -4.27 9.89 10.24
N ARG A 145 -4.09 11.18 10.59
CA ARG A 145 -5.15 12.01 11.18
C ARG A 145 -6.31 12.25 10.21
N ASP A 146 -6.01 12.67 8.99
CA ASP A 146 -7.02 13.09 8.03
C ASP A 146 -7.87 11.91 7.52
N LEU A 147 -7.29 10.70 7.51
CA LEU A 147 -8.00 9.50 7.06
C LEU A 147 -8.58 8.64 8.20
N ASP A 148 -8.43 9.02 9.48
CA ASP A 148 -8.90 8.15 10.57
C ASP A 148 -10.43 8.08 10.67
N ALA A 149 -11.13 9.09 10.21
CA ALA A 149 -12.60 9.10 10.15
C ALA A 149 -13.15 7.97 9.25
N TYR A 150 -12.37 7.51 8.28
CA TYR A 150 -12.77 6.45 7.33
C TYR A 150 -12.45 5.04 7.83
N ARG A 151 -11.68 4.89 8.89
CA ARG A 151 -11.25 3.60 9.41
C ARG A 151 -12.32 2.98 10.31
N ALA A 152 -12.76 1.77 10.00
CA ALA A 152 -13.56 0.97 10.92
C ALA A 152 -12.74 0.59 12.17
N PRO A 153 -13.37 0.47 13.34
CA PRO A 153 -12.72 -0.09 14.50
C PRO A 153 -12.12 -1.48 14.21
N PRO A 154 -10.94 -1.79 14.75
CA PRO A 154 -10.34 -3.11 14.56
C PRO A 154 -11.20 -4.18 15.24
N THR A 155 -11.27 -5.36 14.64
CA THR A 155 -11.87 -6.54 15.27
C THR A 155 -10.95 -7.11 16.34
N ALA A 156 -11.49 -7.94 17.24
CA ALA A 156 -10.70 -8.66 18.23
C ALA A 156 -9.58 -9.50 17.60
N ALA A 157 -9.85 -10.15 16.45
CA ALA A 157 -8.88 -10.91 15.71
C ALA A 157 -7.76 -10.04 15.09
N GLU A 158 -8.09 -8.85 14.60
CA GLU A 158 -7.09 -7.88 14.10
C GLU A 158 -6.21 -7.36 15.22
N LEU A 159 -6.76 -7.09 16.40
CA LEU A 159 -6.01 -6.68 17.59
C LEU A 159 -5.10 -7.81 18.08
N ALA A 160 -5.59 -9.05 18.18
CA ALA A 160 -4.81 -10.20 18.63
C ALA A 160 -3.57 -10.43 17.74
N ARG A 161 -3.70 -10.28 16.40
CA ARG A 161 -2.58 -10.39 15.47
C ARG A 161 -1.48 -9.34 15.66
N ARG A 162 -1.73 -8.27 16.40
CA ARG A 162 -0.73 -7.23 16.71
C ARG A 162 0.12 -7.57 17.94
N HIS A 163 -0.14 -8.70 18.59
CA HIS A 163 0.58 -9.14 19.81
C HIS A 163 0.74 -7.99 20.82
N PRO A 164 -0.37 -7.39 21.33
CA PRO A 164 -0.32 -6.16 22.12
C PRO A 164 0.56 -6.27 23.38
N ALA A 165 0.72 -7.48 23.93
CA ALA A 165 1.57 -7.72 25.09
C ALA A 165 3.08 -7.53 24.81
N SER A 166 3.52 -7.58 23.53
CA SER A 166 4.92 -7.37 23.14
C SER A 166 5.22 -5.91 22.77
N LEU A 167 4.22 -5.02 22.79
CA LEU A 167 4.35 -3.62 22.44
C LEU A 167 4.76 -2.77 23.64
N THR A 168 5.54 -1.71 23.40
CA THR A 168 5.82 -0.70 24.42
C THR A 168 4.55 0.05 24.83
N PRO A 169 4.50 0.70 26.00
CA PRO A 169 3.33 1.51 26.40
C PRO A 169 2.92 2.56 25.35
N ALA A 170 3.88 3.24 24.74
CA ALA A 170 3.60 4.21 23.67
C ALA A 170 2.96 3.53 22.44
N GLN A 171 3.45 2.36 22.03
CA GLN A 171 2.88 1.60 20.92
C GLN A 171 1.48 1.06 21.25
N GLN A 172 1.24 0.64 22.49
CA GLN A 172 -0.08 0.20 22.96
C GLN A 172 -1.09 1.37 22.89
N GLN A 173 -0.67 2.56 23.31
CA GLN A 173 -1.49 3.78 23.20
C GLN A 173 -1.82 4.09 21.74
N MET A 174 -0.83 4.02 20.82
CA MET A 174 -1.06 4.24 19.40
C MET A 174 -2.02 3.18 18.82
N LEU A 175 -1.84 1.91 19.19
CA LEU A 175 -2.74 0.83 18.77
C LEU A 175 -4.19 1.08 19.24
N ALA A 176 -4.38 1.48 20.48
CA ALA A 176 -5.72 1.75 21.02
C ALA A 176 -6.40 2.94 20.32
N GLN A 177 -5.67 4.02 20.09
CA GLN A 177 -6.21 5.24 19.50
C GLN A 177 -6.38 5.17 18.00
N TRP A 178 -5.36 4.66 17.28
CA TRP A 178 -5.27 4.73 15.82
C TRP A 178 -5.37 3.36 15.11
N GLY A 179 -5.55 2.27 15.86
CA GLY A 179 -5.64 0.91 15.32
C GLY A 179 -4.32 0.35 14.80
N TYR A 180 -3.19 1.05 15.04
CA TYR A 180 -1.86 0.62 14.62
C TYR A 180 -0.77 1.15 15.56
N PRO A 181 0.21 0.29 15.96
CA PRO A 181 1.18 0.67 16.98
C PRO A 181 2.33 1.55 16.47
N TYR A 182 2.54 1.64 15.15
CA TYR A 182 3.70 2.33 14.56
C TYR A 182 3.28 3.59 13.79
N VAL A 183 2.71 4.56 14.49
CA VAL A 183 2.33 5.88 13.99
C VAL A 183 2.90 6.97 14.89
N PHE A 184 2.98 8.20 14.41
CA PHE A 184 3.49 9.36 15.15
C PHE A 184 4.89 9.10 15.72
N ASP A 185 5.09 9.27 17.01
CA ASP A 185 6.41 9.12 17.66
C ASP A 185 6.99 7.71 17.59
N THR A 186 6.14 6.71 17.31
CA THR A 186 6.57 5.32 17.11
C THR A 186 6.77 4.94 15.64
N TYR A 187 6.54 5.88 14.73
CA TYR A 187 6.67 5.67 13.28
C TYR A 187 8.13 5.48 12.86
N THR A 188 8.36 4.51 11.99
CA THR A 188 9.66 4.29 11.33
C THR A 188 9.42 4.13 9.84
N PHE A 189 9.97 5.04 9.04
CA PHE A 189 9.91 4.92 7.58
C PHE A 189 10.74 3.74 7.10
N HIS A 190 10.16 2.90 6.28
CA HIS A 190 10.85 1.82 5.59
C HIS A 190 10.06 1.37 4.35
N ILE A 191 10.79 0.93 3.33
CA ILE A 191 10.26 0.23 2.15
C ILE A 191 10.78 -1.19 2.23
N THR A 192 9.92 -2.13 2.57
CA THR A 192 10.30 -3.52 2.85
C THR A 192 10.69 -4.26 1.58
N LEU A 193 11.83 -4.93 1.60
CA LEU A 193 12.39 -5.67 0.45
C LEU A 193 12.42 -7.18 0.68
N THR A 194 12.49 -7.64 1.94
CA THR A 194 12.46 -9.07 2.27
C THR A 194 11.50 -9.36 3.41
N GLY A 195 11.08 -10.60 3.57
CA GLY A 195 10.57 -11.12 4.84
C GLY A 195 11.66 -11.21 5.89
N GLN A 196 11.32 -11.83 7.05
CA GLN A 196 12.30 -12.15 8.09
C GLN A 196 13.28 -13.19 7.56
N LEU A 197 14.58 -12.93 7.70
CA LEU A 197 15.67 -13.80 7.25
C LEU A 197 16.65 -14.06 8.39
N GLY A 198 17.31 -15.21 8.35
CA GLY A 198 18.47 -15.46 9.19
C GLY A 198 19.68 -14.61 8.76
N ASP A 199 20.65 -14.41 9.66
CA ASP A 199 21.78 -13.50 9.44
C ASP A 199 22.57 -13.78 8.15
N THR A 200 22.73 -15.04 7.79
CA THR A 200 23.47 -15.44 6.56
C THR A 200 22.69 -15.05 5.31
N GLU A 201 21.39 -15.33 5.27
CA GLU A 201 20.54 -14.96 4.14
C GLU A 201 20.38 -13.46 4.03
N LEU A 202 20.27 -12.77 5.17
CA LEU A 202 20.16 -11.31 5.24
C LEU A 202 21.39 -10.63 4.60
N ARG A 203 22.60 -11.08 4.95
CA ARG A 203 23.83 -10.58 4.33
C ARG A 203 23.87 -10.86 2.84
N HIS A 204 23.55 -12.08 2.43
CA HIS A 204 23.57 -12.46 1.02
C HIS A 204 22.53 -11.66 0.20
N ALA A 205 21.32 -11.50 0.70
CA ALA A 205 20.30 -10.68 0.07
C ALA A 205 20.74 -9.20 -0.03
N GLN A 206 21.43 -8.69 0.99
CA GLN A 206 21.98 -7.34 1.00
C GLN A 206 23.08 -7.15 -0.07
N GLU A 207 23.98 -8.11 -0.21
CA GLU A 207 25.03 -8.11 -1.26
C GLU A 207 24.40 -8.09 -2.66
N LEU A 208 23.41 -8.96 -2.92
CA LEU A 208 22.72 -9.01 -4.20
C LEU A 208 21.98 -7.71 -4.51
N LEU A 209 21.25 -7.16 -3.55
CA LEU A 209 20.54 -5.88 -3.73
C LEU A 209 21.50 -4.73 -3.97
N THR A 210 22.62 -4.67 -3.24
CA THR A 210 23.64 -3.64 -3.42
C THR A 210 24.27 -3.73 -4.82
N ALA A 211 24.62 -4.94 -5.27
CA ALA A 211 25.18 -5.16 -6.60
C ALA A 211 24.17 -4.77 -7.72
N ARG A 212 22.89 -5.06 -7.54
CA ARG A 212 21.85 -4.67 -8.53
C ARG A 212 21.57 -3.18 -8.55
N ALA A 213 21.67 -2.51 -7.40
CA ALA A 213 21.45 -1.08 -7.30
C ALA A 213 22.56 -0.30 -8.05
N GLY A 214 23.82 -0.72 -7.93
CA GLY A 214 24.95 0.03 -8.48
C GLY A 214 24.80 1.51 -8.19
N ASP A 215 25.04 2.35 -9.19
CA ASP A 215 24.87 3.81 -9.10
C ASP A 215 23.44 4.29 -9.37
N ALA A 216 22.52 3.41 -9.74
CA ALA A 216 21.16 3.79 -10.14
C ALA A 216 20.37 4.47 -9.01
N LEU A 217 20.70 4.18 -7.76
CA LEU A 217 20.06 4.76 -6.58
C LEU A 217 20.90 5.87 -5.90
N ALA A 218 21.95 6.39 -6.54
CA ALA A 218 22.80 7.44 -5.99
C ALA A 218 22.07 8.77 -5.74
N GLY A 219 20.96 9.01 -6.46
CA GLY A 219 20.09 10.16 -6.24
C GLY A 219 19.06 9.94 -5.14
N GLY A 220 18.53 11.04 -4.58
CA GLY A 220 17.42 10.98 -3.64
C GLY A 220 16.16 10.39 -4.29
N MET A 221 15.34 9.69 -3.51
CA MET A 221 14.04 9.22 -3.96
C MET A 221 13.03 10.37 -3.99
N PRO A 222 12.43 10.70 -5.14
CA PRO A 222 11.40 11.72 -5.21
C PRO A 222 10.13 11.31 -4.44
N VAL A 223 9.54 12.26 -3.71
CA VAL A 223 8.25 12.16 -3.03
C VAL A 223 7.36 13.24 -3.61
N GLN A 224 6.49 12.85 -4.53
CA GLN A 224 5.66 13.75 -5.34
C GLN A 224 4.18 13.37 -5.32
N ALA A 225 3.85 12.25 -4.70
CA ALA A 225 2.48 11.73 -4.64
C ALA A 225 2.29 10.86 -3.39
N VAL A 226 1.05 10.72 -2.97
CA VAL A 226 0.58 9.64 -2.11
C VAL A 226 -0.32 8.70 -2.92
N SER A 227 -0.46 7.46 -2.47
CA SER A 227 -1.18 6.45 -3.25
C SER A 227 -2.17 5.70 -2.37
N LEU A 228 -3.38 5.47 -2.91
CA LEU A 228 -4.36 4.59 -2.29
C LEU A 228 -4.20 3.20 -2.88
N TYR A 229 -3.90 2.26 -2.00
CA TYR A 229 -3.85 0.83 -2.31
C TYR A 229 -5.12 0.17 -1.81
N VAL A 230 -5.57 -0.83 -2.53
CA VAL A 230 -6.72 -1.65 -2.16
C VAL A 230 -6.34 -3.11 -2.08
N GLN A 231 -6.93 -3.81 -1.13
CA GLN A 231 -6.95 -5.26 -1.07
C GLN A 231 -8.33 -5.72 -1.50
N PRO A 232 -8.49 -6.33 -2.67
CA PRO A 232 -9.81 -6.68 -3.22
C PRO A 232 -10.63 -7.62 -2.33
N ALA A 233 -10.00 -8.66 -1.82
CA ALA A 233 -10.60 -9.64 -0.92
C ALA A 233 -9.62 -10.00 0.21
N ALA A 234 -10.08 -10.68 1.25
CA ALA A 234 -9.19 -11.25 2.25
C ALA A 234 -8.13 -12.13 1.56
N ASP A 235 -6.89 -12.07 2.04
CA ASP A 235 -5.77 -12.87 1.56
C ASP A 235 -5.32 -12.61 0.11
N THR A 236 -5.96 -11.71 -0.64
CA THR A 236 -5.46 -11.27 -1.94
C THR A 236 -4.37 -10.20 -1.79
N PRO A 237 -3.42 -10.10 -2.74
CA PRO A 237 -2.42 -9.05 -2.70
C PRO A 237 -3.03 -7.64 -2.85
N PHE A 238 -2.36 -6.66 -2.24
CA PHE A 238 -2.70 -5.25 -2.45
C PHE A 238 -2.31 -4.80 -3.86
N ILE A 239 -3.14 -3.96 -4.47
CA ILE A 239 -2.89 -3.30 -5.75
C ILE A 239 -3.12 -1.79 -5.60
N VAL A 240 -2.43 -1.00 -6.40
CA VAL A 240 -2.68 0.44 -6.48
C VAL A 240 -4.05 0.68 -7.09
N ALA A 241 -4.85 1.51 -6.42
CA ALA A 241 -6.07 2.06 -6.99
C ALA A 241 -5.77 3.37 -7.72
N ARG A 242 -5.12 4.32 -7.02
CA ARG A 242 -4.87 5.65 -7.57
C ARG A 242 -3.66 6.30 -6.92
N HIS A 243 -2.85 6.99 -7.71
CA HIS A 243 -1.84 7.93 -7.25
C HIS A 243 -2.42 9.35 -7.24
N TYR A 244 -2.09 10.11 -6.21
CA TYR A 244 -2.51 11.50 -6.02
C TYR A 244 -1.26 12.37 -5.98
N GLY A 245 -1.01 13.07 -7.07
CA GLY A 245 0.11 14.02 -7.21
C GLY A 245 -0.07 15.23 -6.30
N PHE A 246 1.04 15.74 -5.77
CA PHE A 246 1.04 16.97 -4.98
C PHE A 246 0.71 18.19 -5.83
N ASP A 247 0.85 18.10 -7.14
CA ASP A 247 0.40 19.07 -8.14
C ASP A 247 -1.12 19.01 -8.44
N GLY A 248 -1.84 18.09 -7.80
CA GLY A 248 -3.27 17.88 -7.98
C GLY A 248 -3.63 16.88 -9.08
N THR A 249 -2.66 16.34 -9.82
CA THR A 249 -2.90 15.27 -10.80
C THR A 249 -3.32 13.97 -10.13
N THR A 250 -4.02 13.11 -10.87
CA THR A 250 -4.32 11.75 -10.42
C THR A 250 -4.08 10.76 -11.53
N VAL A 251 -3.53 9.59 -11.18
CA VAL A 251 -3.26 8.50 -12.12
C VAL A 251 -3.89 7.23 -11.59
N ASP A 252 -4.82 6.66 -12.36
CA ASP A 252 -5.50 5.42 -12.02
C ASP A 252 -4.64 4.21 -12.37
N ALA A 253 -4.78 3.16 -11.54
CA ALA A 253 -4.16 1.86 -11.75
C ALA A 253 -5.22 0.74 -11.67
N ALA A 254 -4.81 -0.53 -11.70
CA ALA A 254 -5.74 -1.66 -11.79
C ALA A 254 -6.80 -1.73 -10.67
N GLY A 255 -6.51 -1.15 -9.51
CA GLY A 255 -7.44 -1.09 -8.38
C GLY A 255 -8.46 0.07 -8.46
N ALA A 256 -8.42 0.94 -9.47
CA ALA A 256 -9.32 2.11 -9.56
C ALA A 256 -10.80 1.71 -9.59
N ARG A 257 -11.11 0.54 -10.12
CA ARG A 257 -12.47 -0.04 -10.12
C ARG A 257 -13.10 -0.21 -8.72
N TYR A 258 -12.31 -0.15 -7.66
CA TYR A 258 -12.77 -0.21 -6.27
C TYR A 258 -12.96 1.18 -5.64
N LEU A 259 -12.87 2.26 -6.44
CA LEU A 259 -13.07 3.64 -5.99
C LEU A 259 -14.45 4.20 -6.36
N ASP A 260 -15.24 3.46 -7.11
CA ASP A 260 -16.58 3.85 -7.49
C ASP A 260 -17.60 3.32 -6.48
N ASP A 261 -18.40 4.23 -5.91
CA ASP A 261 -19.50 3.91 -4.99
C ASP A 261 -20.81 3.62 -5.75
N ASP A 262 -20.80 3.78 -7.09
CA ASP A 262 -21.98 3.56 -7.92
C ASP A 262 -22.21 2.06 -8.15
N ALA A 263 -22.57 1.41 -7.07
CA ALA A 263 -23.46 0.27 -7.14
C ALA A 263 -24.86 0.76 -6.71
N PRO A 264 -25.89 0.51 -7.50
CA PRO A 264 -27.25 0.87 -7.12
C PRO A 264 -27.66 0.17 -5.82
#